data_6e8e7fd19ce054e777efe18f1527346f
#
_entry.id   6e8e7fd19ce054e777efe18f1527346f
#
_cell.length_a   1.000
_cell.length_b   1.000
_cell.length_c   1.000
_cell.angle_alpha   90.00
_cell.angle_beta   90.00
_cell.angle_gamma   90.00
#
_symmetry.space_group_name_H-M   'P 1'
#
loop_
_entity.id
_entity.type
_entity.pdbx_description
1 polymer ?
#
loop_
_entity_poly.entity_id
_entity_poly.type
_entity_poly.pdbx_seq_one_letter_code
_entity_poly.pdbx_strand_id
1 'polypeptide(L)'
;MKDFSGTLNFVMSLRRCFIACAVSISVAGCSSPSTESPPKSSVQSAKAGTATTAEQPTSSLLDAVVPNGYSSISTDDGRTRTYKVVDLSNGEDDVPMVLVVHGFGGSAEAMSAYTGIEAALAEAGVDAVVVYPNGSGADEGSPQSWNAGGCCPFAMYGPVDDVSFFTRLISTVEADYSTDPDQVWFVGHSNGGMMGYRLACEIADKVSAIGVAAGALMVDACAPSRPINVLHLHGELDAVVPLDGGDAIGIVFPPTRASVDRYADAAGCDPASAAATNSIDRTCGAARVSLVVDATWTHDWQPDWSRRFVDFFVTTSRA
;
A
#
# COMPACT_ATOMS: atom_id res chain seq x y z
N MET A 1 66.64 7.00 -12.42
CA MET A 1 67.11 8.23 -11.78
C MET A 1 65.92 9.07 -11.38
N LYS A 2 65.85 9.31 -10.11
CA LYS A 2 65.15 10.22 -9.23
C LYS A 2 63.73 9.84 -8.81
N ASP A 3 63.75 9.27 -7.59
CA ASP A 3 62.70 9.25 -6.56
C ASP A 3 62.17 10.66 -6.27
N PHE A 4 60.89 10.73 -5.87
CA PHE A 4 60.46 11.60 -4.79
C PHE A 4 59.23 11.00 -4.10
N SER A 5 59.50 10.45 -2.91
CA SER A 5 58.50 10.12 -1.86
C SER A 5 58.01 11.40 -1.17
N GLY A 6 56.75 11.43 -0.81
CA GLY A 6 56.18 12.49 0.00
C GLY A 6 54.91 12.03 0.75
N THR A 7 55.15 11.33 1.87
CA THR A 7 54.17 11.02 2.92
C THR A 7 53.77 12.29 3.66
N LEU A 8 52.48 12.59 3.77
CA LEU A 8 51.98 13.58 4.74
C LEU A 8 50.86 12.94 5.60
N ASN A 9 51.30 12.59 6.83
CA ASN A 9 50.42 12.20 7.92
C ASN A 9 49.71 13.44 8.47
N PHE A 10 48.36 13.42 8.52
CA PHE A 10 47.59 14.39 9.29
C PHE A 10 46.82 13.65 10.38
N VAL A 11 47.37 13.73 11.60
CA VAL A 11 46.73 13.26 12.83
C VAL A 11 45.83 14.40 13.34
N MET A 12 44.53 14.19 13.40
CA MET A 12 43.62 15.09 14.07
C MET A 12 42.93 14.41 15.25
N SER A 13 43.25 14.97 16.42
CA SER A 13 42.85 14.61 17.77
C SER A 13 41.35 14.77 18.01
N LEU A 14 40.68 13.68 18.39
CA LEU A 14 39.32 13.71 18.95
C LEU A 14 39.37 14.14 20.42
N ARG A 15 38.82 15.30 20.73
CA ARG A 15 38.43 15.67 22.11
C ARG A 15 36.98 15.26 22.36
N ARG A 16 36.83 14.28 23.25
CA ARG A 16 35.53 13.86 23.81
C ARG A 16 35.05 14.93 24.80
N CYS A 17 33.84 15.45 24.59
CA CYS A 17 33.10 16.20 25.59
C CYS A 17 31.99 15.34 26.17
N PHE A 18 32.18 14.83 27.39
CA PHE A 18 31.11 14.21 28.19
C PHE A 18 30.34 15.30 28.90
N ILE A 19 29.06 15.44 28.61
CA ILE A 19 28.11 16.18 29.46
C ILE A 19 27.28 15.13 30.18
N ALA A 20 27.54 15.01 31.50
CA ALA A 20 26.73 14.22 32.42
C ALA A 20 25.55 15.08 32.86
N CYS A 21 24.32 14.64 32.52
CA CYS A 21 23.09 15.21 33.09
C CYS A 21 22.61 14.33 34.24
N ALA A 22 22.77 14.77 35.46
CA ALA A 22 22.27 14.13 36.66
C ALA A 22 20.77 14.45 36.81
N VAL A 23 19.92 13.43 36.76
CA VAL A 23 18.48 13.52 37.07
C VAL A 23 18.30 13.12 38.52
N SER A 24 17.90 14.08 39.36
CA SER A 24 17.53 13.86 40.78
C SER A 24 16.08 13.36 40.85
N ILE A 25 15.89 12.16 41.40
CA ILE A 25 14.58 11.59 41.69
C ILE A 25 14.18 11.98 43.10
N SER A 26 13.12 12.79 43.21
CA SER A 26 12.48 13.06 44.51
C SER A 26 11.34 12.09 44.73
N VAL A 27 11.46 11.30 45.79
CA VAL A 27 10.42 10.37 46.26
C VAL A 27 9.48 11.16 47.18
N ALA A 28 8.22 11.31 46.79
CA ALA A 28 7.16 11.81 47.66
C ALA A 28 6.25 10.65 48.08
N GLY A 29 6.00 10.57 49.38
CA GLY A 29 5.40 9.41 50.04
C GLY A 29 3.89 9.25 49.78
N CYS A 30 3.48 8.00 49.85
CA CYS A 30 2.09 7.55 49.86
C CYS A 30 1.39 7.84 51.18
N SER A 31 0.22 8.49 51.08
CA SER A 31 -0.77 8.46 52.16
C SER A 31 -2.08 7.90 51.59
N SER A 32 -2.55 6.83 52.20
CA SER A 32 -3.81 6.18 51.85
C SER A 32 -5.01 6.95 52.44
N PRO A 33 -6.14 7.09 51.72
CA PRO A 33 -7.39 7.44 52.38
C PRO A 33 -8.29 6.22 52.57
N SER A 34 -8.92 6.25 53.70
CA SER A 34 -9.85 5.32 54.29
C SER A 34 -11.17 5.16 53.51
N THR A 35 -11.68 3.97 53.63
CA THR A 35 -13.02 3.52 53.16
C THR A 35 -14.14 4.24 53.92
N GLU A 36 -15.06 4.87 53.23
CA GLU A 36 -16.36 5.29 53.73
C GLU A 36 -17.48 4.75 52.81
N SER A 37 -18.43 4.03 53.41
CA SER A 37 -19.57 3.39 52.76
C SER A 37 -20.70 4.41 52.52
N PRO A 38 -21.45 4.38 51.43
CA PRO A 38 -22.59 5.27 51.21
C PRO A 38 -23.86 4.79 51.90
N PRO A 39 -24.76 5.73 52.32
CA PRO A 39 -25.99 5.40 53.00
C PRO A 39 -27.08 4.86 52.09
N LYS A 40 -27.91 3.97 52.60
CA LYS A 40 -29.10 3.39 51.96
C LYS A 40 -30.16 4.48 51.80
N SER A 41 -30.66 4.70 50.60
CA SER A 41 -31.84 5.51 50.34
C SER A 41 -33.02 4.66 49.91
N SER A 42 -34.14 4.98 50.49
CA SER A 42 -35.43 4.31 50.48
C SER A 42 -36.15 4.38 49.12
N VAL A 43 -36.82 3.28 48.75
CA VAL A 43 -37.70 3.13 47.61
C VAL A 43 -38.99 3.92 47.88
N GLN A 44 -39.30 4.85 46.99
CA GLN A 44 -40.66 5.37 46.80
C GLN A 44 -41.17 5.03 45.39
N SER A 45 -42.28 4.27 45.39
CA SER A 45 -43.05 3.91 44.23
C SER A 45 -43.77 5.16 43.68
N ALA A 46 -43.56 5.47 42.40
CA ALA A 46 -44.36 6.46 41.67
C ALA A 46 -44.86 5.86 40.35
N LYS A 47 -46.14 6.15 40.11
CA LYS A 47 -47.07 5.67 39.08
C LYS A 47 -46.55 5.74 37.64
N ALA A 48 -47.07 4.80 36.84
CA ALA A 48 -47.00 4.76 35.40
C ALA A 48 -47.34 6.10 34.73
N GLY A 49 -46.41 6.59 33.95
CA GLY A 49 -46.56 7.68 33.00
C GLY A 49 -46.24 7.16 31.59
N THR A 50 -47.06 7.54 30.67
CA THR A 50 -47.13 7.25 29.25
C THR A 50 -45.75 7.12 28.56
N ALA A 51 -45.56 6.02 27.84
CA ALA A 51 -44.38 5.79 26.99
C ALA A 51 -44.35 6.85 25.86
N THR A 52 -43.44 7.81 25.98
CA THR A 52 -43.02 8.62 24.84
C THR A 52 -41.91 7.83 24.17
N THR A 53 -42.13 7.45 22.94
CA THR A 53 -41.15 6.83 22.05
C THR A 53 -39.91 7.74 21.98
N ALA A 54 -38.83 7.36 22.63
CA ALA A 54 -37.56 8.01 22.44
C ALA A 54 -37.10 7.71 21.01
N GLU A 55 -37.11 8.71 20.15
CA GLU A 55 -36.37 8.70 18.90
C GLU A 55 -34.88 8.40 19.25
N GLN A 56 -34.42 7.25 18.76
CA GLN A 56 -32.96 7.00 18.71
C GLN A 56 -32.33 8.13 17.90
N PRO A 57 -31.24 8.72 18.37
CA PRO A 57 -30.50 9.63 17.54
C PRO A 57 -30.01 8.82 16.32
N THR A 58 -30.58 9.12 15.16
CA THR A 58 -30.02 8.73 13.88
C THR A 58 -28.61 9.34 13.86
N SER A 59 -27.60 8.48 14.02
CA SER A 59 -26.21 8.83 13.73
C SER A 59 -26.20 9.33 12.29
N SER A 60 -26.16 10.63 12.11
CA SER A 60 -25.79 11.23 10.85
C SER A 60 -24.31 10.86 10.65
N LEU A 61 -24.06 9.72 9.98
CA LEU A 61 -22.82 9.50 9.29
C LEU A 61 -22.63 10.76 8.44
N LEU A 62 -21.57 11.50 8.72
CA LEU A 62 -21.17 12.64 7.90
C LEU A 62 -21.03 12.05 6.48
N ASP A 63 -22.01 12.40 5.62
CA ASP A 63 -21.90 12.06 4.21
C ASP A 63 -20.60 12.69 3.73
N ALA A 64 -19.59 11.84 3.49
CA ALA A 64 -18.31 12.31 2.99
C ALA A 64 -18.59 13.04 1.68
N VAL A 65 -18.17 14.29 1.60
CA VAL A 65 -18.33 15.07 0.37
C VAL A 65 -17.49 14.41 -0.72
N VAL A 66 -18.19 13.79 -1.70
CA VAL A 66 -17.53 13.18 -2.86
C VAL A 66 -17.07 14.32 -3.79
N PRO A 67 -15.78 14.48 -4.07
CA PRO A 67 -15.29 15.52 -4.96
C PRO A 67 -15.89 15.37 -6.36
N ASN A 68 -16.07 16.48 -7.07
CA ASN A 68 -16.55 16.45 -8.45
C ASN A 68 -15.62 15.62 -9.35
N GLY A 69 -16.18 14.71 -10.14
CA GLY A 69 -15.43 13.77 -10.99
C GLY A 69 -14.93 12.51 -10.27
N TYR A 70 -15.38 12.29 -9.02
CA TYR A 70 -15.12 11.06 -8.28
C TYR A 70 -16.41 10.28 -8.07
N SER A 71 -16.27 8.97 -7.99
CA SER A 71 -17.27 8.03 -7.49
C SER A 71 -16.94 7.61 -6.06
N SER A 72 -17.90 6.98 -5.37
CA SER A 72 -17.68 6.51 -4.00
C SER A 72 -18.28 5.13 -3.73
N ILE A 73 -17.67 4.43 -2.78
CA ILE A 73 -18.12 3.13 -2.26
C ILE A 73 -18.15 3.19 -0.75
N SER A 74 -19.26 2.76 -0.15
CA SER A 74 -19.33 2.51 1.29
C SER A 74 -18.76 1.13 1.60
N THR A 75 -17.87 1.05 2.58
CA THR A 75 -17.24 -0.19 3.03
C THR A 75 -17.83 -0.67 4.34
N ASP A 76 -17.65 -1.96 4.68
CA ASP A 76 -18.26 -2.59 5.88
C ASP A 76 -17.69 -2.02 7.18
N ASP A 77 -16.52 -1.41 7.14
CA ASP A 77 -15.91 -0.67 8.25
C ASP A 77 -16.55 0.72 8.48
N GLY A 78 -17.64 1.04 7.74
CA GLY A 78 -18.40 2.29 7.85
C GLY A 78 -17.75 3.50 7.17
N ARG A 79 -16.71 3.31 6.35
CA ARG A 79 -16.05 4.38 5.60
C ARG A 79 -16.71 4.59 4.24
N THR A 80 -16.70 5.84 3.77
CA THR A 80 -16.93 6.16 2.36
C THR A 80 -15.57 6.36 1.69
N ARG A 81 -15.28 5.53 0.70
CA ARG A 81 -14.03 5.55 -0.06
C ARG A 81 -14.31 6.10 -1.46
N THR A 82 -13.43 6.97 -1.93
CA THR A 82 -13.59 7.62 -3.22
C THR A 82 -12.58 7.09 -4.23
N TYR A 83 -12.94 7.16 -5.51
CA TYR A 83 -12.08 6.77 -6.62
C TYR A 83 -12.43 7.58 -7.87
N LYS A 84 -11.46 7.74 -8.76
CA LYS A 84 -11.61 8.38 -10.07
C LYS A 84 -11.49 7.31 -11.16
N VAL A 85 -12.30 7.40 -12.19
CA VAL A 85 -12.21 6.53 -13.37
C VAL A 85 -11.84 7.37 -14.58
N VAL A 86 -10.92 6.85 -15.39
CA VAL A 86 -10.59 7.35 -16.73
C VAL A 86 -10.92 6.23 -17.71
N ASP A 87 -12.01 6.40 -18.42
CA ASP A 87 -12.49 5.44 -19.40
C ASP A 87 -11.77 5.66 -20.75
N LEU A 88 -10.94 4.71 -21.13
CA LEU A 88 -10.21 4.65 -22.38
C LEU A 88 -10.68 3.43 -23.23
N SER A 89 -11.86 2.87 -22.94
CA SER A 89 -12.39 1.71 -23.64
C SER A 89 -12.81 2.02 -25.08
N ASN A 90 -12.97 3.32 -25.42
CA ASN A 90 -13.49 3.76 -26.71
C ASN A 90 -14.86 3.15 -27.07
N GLY A 91 -15.60 2.65 -26.05
CA GLY A 91 -16.88 1.98 -26.21
C GLY A 91 -16.78 0.49 -26.53
N GLU A 92 -15.59 -0.11 -26.40
CA GLU A 92 -15.38 -1.54 -26.47
C GLU A 92 -15.70 -2.20 -25.11
N ASP A 93 -16.30 -3.38 -25.14
CA ASP A 93 -16.52 -4.23 -23.99
C ASP A 93 -15.31 -5.18 -23.79
N ASP A 94 -15.23 -5.82 -22.62
CA ASP A 94 -14.19 -6.80 -22.26
C ASP A 94 -12.74 -6.24 -22.33
N VAL A 95 -12.59 -4.93 -22.04
CA VAL A 95 -11.27 -4.30 -21.94
C VAL A 95 -10.65 -4.52 -20.55
N PRO A 96 -9.31 -4.48 -20.42
CA PRO A 96 -8.64 -4.55 -19.12
C PRO A 96 -9.06 -3.43 -18.16
N MET A 97 -9.17 -3.78 -16.86
CA MET A 97 -9.21 -2.80 -15.77
C MET A 97 -7.78 -2.57 -15.26
N VAL A 98 -7.37 -1.31 -15.10
CA VAL A 98 -6.05 -0.94 -14.56
C VAL A 98 -6.22 -0.12 -13.27
N LEU A 99 -5.98 -0.74 -12.12
CA LEU A 99 -5.97 -0.06 -10.83
C LEU A 99 -4.60 0.60 -10.61
N VAL A 100 -4.56 1.93 -10.42
CA VAL A 100 -3.31 2.69 -10.23
C VAL A 100 -3.30 3.33 -8.85
N VAL A 101 -2.46 2.81 -7.95
CA VAL A 101 -2.59 2.97 -6.50
C VAL A 101 -1.41 3.75 -5.92
N HIS A 102 -1.73 4.84 -5.24
CA HIS A 102 -0.74 5.79 -4.71
C HIS A 102 0.06 5.25 -3.50
N GLY A 103 1.23 5.84 -3.26
CA GLY A 103 2.03 5.62 -2.06
C GLY A 103 1.49 6.36 -0.83
N PHE A 104 2.16 6.20 0.32
CA PHE A 104 1.82 6.91 1.55
C PHE A 104 1.78 8.43 1.32
N GLY A 105 0.72 9.07 1.79
CA GLY A 105 0.51 10.51 1.67
C GLY A 105 0.06 10.98 0.28
N GLY A 106 -0.08 10.06 -0.68
CA GLY A 106 -0.57 10.37 -2.02
C GLY A 106 -2.11 10.45 -2.13
N SER A 107 -2.59 10.55 -3.36
CA SER A 107 -4.01 10.57 -3.69
C SER A 107 -4.25 10.04 -5.11
N ALA A 108 -5.51 9.75 -5.43
CA ALA A 108 -5.94 9.40 -6.78
C ALA A 108 -5.51 10.43 -7.82
N GLU A 109 -5.68 11.73 -7.52
CA GLU A 109 -5.32 12.83 -8.41
C GLU A 109 -3.80 12.88 -8.65
N ALA A 110 -3.01 12.74 -7.57
CA ALA A 110 -1.55 12.75 -7.66
C ALA A 110 -1.04 11.59 -8.53
N MET A 111 -1.60 10.39 -8.38
CA MET A 111 -1.17 9.20 -9.15
C MET A 111 -1.48 9.32 -10.64
N SER A 112 -2.65 9.82 -11.01
CA SER A 112 -3.00 10.08 -12.42
C SER A 112 -1.99 11.01 -13.09
N ALA A 113 -1.60 12.11 -12.40
CA ALA A 113 -0.60 13.05 -12.93
C ALA A 113 0.84 12.51 -12.91
N TYR A 114 1.16 11.64 -11.93
CA TYR A 114 2.53 11.20 -11.63
C TYR A 114 3.01 10.05 -12.51
N THR A 115 2.10 9.13 -12.85
CA THR A 115 2.49 7.89 -13.53
C THR A 115 2.49 7.98 -15.05
N GLY A 116 1.57 8.74 -15.65
CA GLY A 116 1.38 8.76 -17.10
C GLY A 116 0.95 7.40 -17.68
N ILE A 117 0.25 6.57 -16.89
CA ILE A 117 -0.16 5.22 -17.30
C ILE A 117 -1.08 5.24 -18.52
N GLU A 118 -1.95 6.25 -18.64
CA GLU A 118 -2.84 6.43 -19.77
C GLU A 118 -2.06 6.62 -21.10
N ALA A 119 -0.97 7.37 -21.05
CA ALA A 119 -0.11 7.55 -22.21
C ALA A 119 0.60 6.22 -22.60
N ALA A 120 1.06 5.46 -21.62
CA ALA A 120 1.69 4.16 -21.86
C ALA A 120 0.70 3.14 -22.46
N LEU A 121 -0.57 3.14 -22.01
CA LEU A 121 -1.63 2.30 -22.59
C LEU A 121 -1.91 2.70 -24.04
N ALA A 122 -2.04 4.00 -24.31
CA ALA A 122 -2.25 4.51 -25.65
C ALA A 122 -1.09 4.18 -26.60
N GLU A 123 0.17 4.29 -26.14
CA GLU A 123 1.35 3.92 -26.91
C GLU A 123 1.40 2.42 -27.22
N ALA A 124 0.90 1.58 -26.31
CA ALA A 124 0.80 0.14 -26.50
C ALA A 124 -0.41 -0.28 -27.35
N GLY A 125 -1.32 0.65 -27.68
CA GLY A 125 -2.56 0.37 -28.39
C GLY A 125 -3.54 -0.46 -27.57
N VAL A 126 -3.61 -0.22 -26.25
CA VAL A 126 -4.47 -0.94 -25.32
C VAL A 126 -5.61 -0.02 -24.89
N ASP A 127 -6.84 -0.39 -25.25
CA ASP A 127 -8.05 0.18 -24.68
C ASP A 127 -8.23 -0.40 -23.28
N ALA A 128 -8.61 0.44 -22.30
CA ALA A 128 -8.68 0.03 -20.89
C ALA A 128 -9.58 0.96 -20.08
N VAL A 129 -10.03 0.50 -18.92
CA VAL A 129 -10.63 1.35 -17.87
C VAL A 129 -9.60 1.55 -16.75
N VAL A 130 -9.13 2.78 -16.56
CA VAL A 130 -8.12 3.11 -15.55
C VAL A 130 -8.81 3.65 -14.30
N VAL A 131 -8.47 3.10 -13.14
CA VAL A 131 -9.10 3.41 -11.86
C VAL A 131 -8.06 3.89 -10.85
N TYR A 132 -8.29 5.06 -10.28
CA TYR A 132 -7.43 5.68 -9.28
C TYR A 132 -8.20 5.77 -7.94
N PRO A 133 -8.00 4.84 -7.01
CA PRO A 133 -8.64 4.90 -5.71
C PRO A 133 -7.88 5.83 -4.75
N ASN A 134 -8.62 6.39 -3.77
CA ASN A 134 -8.07 7.09 -2.62
C ASN A 134 -7.93 6.16 -1.41
N GLY A 135 -6.80 6.26 -0.72
CA GLY A 135 -6.52 5.60 0.53
C GLY A 135 -7.35 6.12 1.71
N SER A 136 -6.97 5.72 2.93
CA SER A 136 -7.59 6.21 4.16
C SER A 136 -6.61 7.07 4.94
N GLY A 137 -7.10 8.21 5.45
CA GLY A 137 -6.43 9.07 6.42
C GLY A 137 -7.17 9.04 7.77
N ALA A 138 -6.58 9.68 8.79
CA ALA A 138 -7.18 9.81 10.11
C ALA A 138 -8.45 10.69 10.08
N ASP A 139 -8.42 11.73 9.27
CA ASP A 139 -9.49 12.69 9.03
C ASP A 139 -9.35 13.27 7.62
N GLU A 140 -10.27 14.16 7.23
CA GLU A 140 -10.20 14.87 5.97
C GLU A 140 -8.94 15.74 5.89
N GLY A 141 -8.16 15.58 4.82
CA GLY A 141 -6.90 16.30 4.60
C GLY A 141 -5.66 15.66 5.26
N SER A 142 -5.82 14.59 6.04
CA SER A 142 -4.70 13.81 6.55
C SER A 142 -4.03 12.99 5.43
N PRO A 143 -2.72 12.71 5.56
CA PRO A 143 -2.03 11.81 4.64
C PRO A 143 -2.74 10.46 4.55
N GLN A 144 -3.04 10.03 3.32
CA GLN A 144 -3.71 8.76 3.06
C GLN A 144 -2.72 7.61 2.98
N SER A 145 -3.16 6.42 3.35
CA SER A 145 -2.38 5.19 3.26
C SER A 145 -3.27 3.98 3.01
N TRP A 146 -2.61 2.85 2.73
CA TRP A 146 -3.22 1.54 2.58
C TRP A 146 -2.74 0.63 3.71
N ASN A 147 -3.63 -0.18 4.23
CA ASN A 147 -3.30 -1.26 5.16
C ASN A 147 -2.67 -2.42 4.39
N ALA A 148 -1.38 -2.35 4.18
CA ALA A 148 -0.60 -3.39 3.51
C ALA A 148 0.05 -4.39 4.49
N GLY A 149 -0.44 -4.48 5.74
CA GLY A 149 0.14 -5.27 6.82
C GLY A 149 1.12 -4.46 7.66
N GLY A 150 2.42 -4.61 7.47
CA GLY A 150 3.46 -3.90 8.23
C GLY A 150 3.70 -2.44 7.81
N CYS A 151 2.94 -1.88 6.88
CA CYS A 151 2.96 -0.47 6.42
C CYS A 151 1.59 -0.08 5.85
N CYS A 152 1.13 1.18 5.92
CA CYS A 152 1.79 2.34 6.51
C CYS A 152 0.88 3.02 7.55
N PRO A 153 1.38 3.99 8.34
CA PRO A 153 0.65 4.63 9.41
C PRO A 153 -0.73 5.13 9.00
N PHE A 154 -1.60 5.18 9.95
CA PHE A 154 -3.03 5.24 9.99
C PHE A 154 -3.69 3.95 9.53
N ALA A 155 -3.67 3.59 8.24
CA ALA A 155 -4.41 2.42 7.77
C ALA A 155 -3.94 1.10 8.41
N MET A 156 -2.62 0.90 8.62
CA MET A 156 -2.09 -0.31 9.27
C MET A 156 -2.46 -0.44 10.75
N TYR A 157 -2.68 0.68 11.46
CA TYR A 157 -3.05 0.68 12.89
C TYR A 157 -4.55 0.81 13.12
N GLY A 158 -5.30 1.26 12.11
CA GLY A 158 -6.74 1.46 12.16
C GLY A 158 -7.51 0.22 11.71
N PRO A 159 -8.83 0.17 11.98
CA PRO A 159 -9.71 -0.87 11.46
C PRO A 159 -10.04 -0.61 9.98
N VAL A 160 -9.02 -0.46 9.12
CA VAL A 160 -9.20 -0.21 7.70
C VAL A 160 -9.11 -1.52 6.94
N ASP A 161 -10.21 -1.90 6.29
CA ASP A 161 -10.29 -3.09 5.46
C ASP A 161 -10.15 -2.73 3.97
N ASP A 162 -8.91 -2.53 3.55
CA ASP A 162 -8.60 -2.21 2.15
C ASP A 162 -8.80 -3.41 1.22
N VAL A 163 -8.71 -4.64 1.69
CA VAL A 163 -8.96 -5.83 0.87
C VAL A 163 -10.41 -5.91 0.45
N SER A 164 -11.35 -5.73 1.40
CA SER A 164 -12.79 -5.65 1.09
C SER A 164 -13.12 -4.44 0.22
N PHE A 165 -12.46 -3.30 0.44
CA PHE A 165 -12.61 -2.13 -0.43
C PHE A 165 -12.23 -2.44 -1.89
N PHE A 166 -11.04 -3.01 -2.14
CA PHE A 166 -10.61 -3.35 -3.49
C PHE A 166 -11.51 -4.43 -4.12
N THR A 167 -11.95 -5.42 -3.35
CA THR A 167 -12.89 -6.44 -3.83
C THR A 167 -14.19 -5.80 -4.34
N ARG A 168 -14.76 -4.84 -3.58
CA ARG A 168 -15.97 -4.11 -3.98
C ARG A 168 -15.72 -3.17 -5.15
N LEU A 169 -14.58 -2.46 -5.13
CA LEU A 169 -14.19 -1.53 -6.20
C LEU A 169 -14.10 -2.25 -7.54
N ILE A 170 -13.41 -3.39 -7.59
CA ILE A 170 -13.28 -4.22 -8.80
C ILE A 170 -14.68 -4.60 -9.29
N SER A 171 -15.53 -5.20 -8.43
CA SER A 171 -16.86 -5.64 -8.86
C SER A 171 -17.78 -4.48 -9.28
N THR A 172 -17.63 -3.31 -8.69
CA THR A 172 -18.41 -2.12 -9.09
C THR A 172 -17.97 -1.63 -10.46
N VAL A 173 -16.66 -1.52 -10.72
CA VAL A 173 -16.14 -1.07 -12.00
C VAL A 173 -16.42 -2.08 -13.12
N GLU A 174 -16.31 -3.39 -12.85
CA GLU A 174 -16.70 -4.45 -13.78
C GLU A 174 -18.17 -4.29 -14.23
N ALA A 175 -19.07 -4.01 -13.28
CA ALA A 175 -20.48 -3.86 -13.58
C ALA A 175 -20.80 -2.56 -14.35
N ASP A 176 -20.09 -1.46 -14.04
CA ASP A 176 -20.37 -0.15 -14.61
C ASP A 176 -19.73 0.07 -15.99
N TYR A 177 -18.62 -0.60 -16.28
CA TYR A 177 -17.78 -0.35 -17.46
C TYR A 177 -17.54 -1.60 -18.34
N SER A 178 -18.19 -2.73 -18.05
CA SER A 178 -18.06 -3.97 -18.83
C SER A 178 -16.61 -4.42 -19.07
N THR A 179 -15.76 -4.34 -18.03
CA THR A 179 -14.37 -4.76 -18.11
C THR A 179 -14.22 -6.27 -18.03
N ASP A 180 -13.13 -6.82 -18.63
CA ASP A 180 -12.80 -8.24 -18.58
C ASP A 180 -12.37 -8.65 -17.16
N PRO A 181 -13.13 -9.54 -16.46
CA PRO A 181 -12.79 -9.97 -15.11
C PRO A 181 -11.48 -10.79 -15.02
N ASP A 182 -11.00 -11.33 -16.14
CA ASP A 182 -9.72 -12.03 -16.21
C ASP A 182 -8.53 -11.11 -16.49
N GLN A 183 -8.77 -9.82 -16.74
CA GLN A 183 -7.76 -8.81 -17.03
C GLN A 183 -7.82 -7.62 -16.04
N VAL A 184 -7.79 -7.92 -14.76
CA VAL A 184 -7.67 -6.90 -13.70
C VAL A 184 -6.19 -6.73 -13.36
N TRP A 185 -5.59 -5.64 -13.83
CA TRP A 185 -4.20 -5.27 -13.60
C TRP A 185 -4.09 -4.24 -12.48
N PHE A 186 -3.12 -4.41 -11.63
CA PHE A 186 -2.86 -3.52 -10.51
C PHE A 186 -1.46 -2.92 -10.63
N VAL A 187 -1.31 -1.62 -10.49
CA VAL A 187 -0.03 -0.93 -10.42
C VAL A 187 0.01 -0.08 -9.17
N GLY A 188 1.00 -0.29 -8.32
CA GLY A 188 1.12 0.46 -7.07
C GLY A 188 2.53 0.97 -6.81
N HIS A 189 2.62 2.21 -6.31
CA HIS A 189 3.87 2.84 -5.88
C HIS A 189 4.03 2.71 -4.37
N SER A 190 5.23 2.35 -3.88
CA SER A 190 5.56 2.37 -2.46
C SER A 190 4.53 1.58 -1.63
N ASN A 191 3.83 2.22 -0.67
CA ASN A 191 2.72 1.62 0.09
C ASN A 191 1.61 1.06 -0.81
N GLY A 192 1.32 1.68 -1.97
CA GLY A 192 0.41 1.12 -2.97
C GLY A 192 0.93 -0.18 -3.58
N GLY A 193 2.23 -0.27 -3.85
CA GLY A 193 2.87 -1.52 -4.31
C GLY A 193 2.86 -2.61 -3.24
N MET A 194 3.02 -2.24 -1.97
CA MET A 194 2.87 -3.16 -0.83
C MET A 194 1.42 -3.68 -0.73
N MET A 195 0.43 -2.80 -0.98
CA MET A 195 -0.98 -3.22 -1.06
C MET A 195 -1.20 -4.19 -2.21
N GLY A 196 -0.57 -3.99 -3.37
CA GLY A 196 -0.61 -4.94 -4.49
C GLY A 196 -0.16 -6.34 -4.09
N TYR A 197 0.94 -6.48 -3.36
CA TYR A 197 1.34 -7.77 -2.81
C TYR A 197 0.31 -8.37 -1.86
N ARG A 198 -0.30 -7.55 -0.98
CA ARG A 198 -1.36 -8.03 -0.09
C ARG A 198 -2.54 -8.58 -0.88
N LEU A 199 -3.00 -7.87 -1.91
CA LEU A 199 -4.09 -8.34 -2.78
C LEU A 199 -3.71 -9.62 -3.51
N ALA A 200 -2.48 -9.71 -4.03
CA ALA A 200 -1.96 -10.91 -4.67
C ALA A 200 -1.93 -12.13 -3.72
N CYS A 201 -1.74 -11.92 -2.41
CA CYS A 201 -1.78 -12.98 -1.41
C CYS A 201 -3.21 -13.36 -0.96
N GLU A 202 -4.15 -12.40 -0.93
CA GLU A 202 -5.45 -12.57 -0.27
C GLU A 202 -6.62 -12.71 -1.27
N ILE A 203 -6.54 -12.04 -2.45
CA ILE A 203 -7.60 -12.05 -3.48
C ILE A 203 -7.04 -12.28 -4.90
N ALA A 204 -6.12 -13.23 -5.05
CA ALA A 204 -5.53 -13.59 -6.34
C ALA A 204 -6.57 -14.06 -7.39
N ASP A 205 -7.78 -14.43 -6.99
CA ASP A 205 -8.91 -14.73 -7.87
C ASP A 205 -9.52 -13.49 -8.52
N LYS A 206 -9.27 -12.29 -7.96
CA LYS A 206 -9.79 -11.00 -8.45
C LYS A 206 -8.78 -10.17 -9.22
N VAL A 207 -7.48 -10.48 -9.11
CA VAL A 207 -6.40 -9.72 -9.74
C VAL A 207 -5.57 -10.67 -10.59
N SER A 208 -5.34 -10.32 -11.85
CA SER A 208 -4.58 -11.18 -12.78
C SER A 208 -3.09 -10.83 -12.86
N ALA A 209 -2.74 -9.57 -12.57
CA ALA A 209 -1.36 -9.13 -12.58
C ALA A 209 -1.13 -7.95 -11.62
N ILE A 210 0.05 -7.89 -11.00
CA ILE A 210 0.48 -6.71 -10.22
C ILE A 210 1.81 -6.16 -10.73
N GLY A 211 1.87 -4.82 -10.80
CA GLY A 211 3.08 -4.03 -10.97
C GLY A 211 3.43 -3.35 -9.64
N VAL A 212 4.58 -3.67 -9.10
CA VAL A 212 5.07 -3.11 -7.83
C VAL A 212 6.22 -2.16 -8.12
N ALA A 213 6.02 -0.88 -7.85
CA ALA A 213 7.04 0.15 -7.96
C ALA A 213 7.56 0.50 -6.56
N ALA A 214 8.83 0.22 -6.27
CA ALA A 214 9.51 0.59 -5.01
C ALA A 214 8.74 0.16 -3.73
N GLY A 215 8.18 -1.04 -3.72
CA GLY A 215 7.41 -1.60 -2.61
C GLY A 215 8.09 -2.77 -1.92
N ALA A 216 7.37 -3.46 -1.03
CA ALA A 216 7.79 -4.68 -0.35
C ALA A 216 6.58 -5.55 0.02
N LEU A 217 6.78 -6.86 0.23
CA LEU A 217 5.75 -7.76 0.76
C LEU A 217 5.70 -7.65 2.29
N MET A 218 4.71 -6.93 2.81
CA MET A 218 4.62 -6.53 4.22
C MET A 218 3.63 -7.35 5.05
N VAL A 219 2.90 -8.33 4.46
CA VAL A 219 2.01 -9.23 5.22
C VAL A 219 2.79 -10.42 5.79
N ASP A 220 2.38 -10.92 6.96
CA ASP A 220 3.03 -12.06 7.62
C ASP A 220 2.72 -13.39 6.92
N ALA A 221 1.51 -13.54 6.39
CA ALA A 221 1.08 -14.72 5.66
C ALA A 221 0.77 -14.37 4.20
N CYS A 222 1.21 -15.20 3.28
CA CYS A 222 0.89 -15.10 1.86
C CYS A 222 0.51 -16.50 1.37
N ALA A 223 -0.73 -16.66 0.92
CA ALA A 223 -1.27 -17.94 0.44
C ALA A 223 -2.23 -17.67 -0.75
N PRO A 224 -1.70 -17.27 -1.91
CA PRO A 224 -2.52 -16.95 -3.06
C PRO A 224 -3.34 -18.17 -3.51
N SER A 225 -4.62 -17.96 -3.86
CA SER A 225 -5.51 -19.02 -4.37
C SER A 225 -5.06 -19.57 -5.73
N ARG A 226 -4.31 -18.76 -6.47
CA ARG A 226 -3.64 -19.10 -7.74
C ARG A 226 -2.42 -18.22 -7.94
N PRO A 227 -1.43 -18.65 -8.75
CA PRO A 227 -0.37 -17.75 -9.17
C PRO A 227 -0.93 -16.64 -10.08
N ILE A 228 -0.42 -15.42 -9.92
CA ILE A 228 -0.67 -14.30 -10.83
C ILE A 228 0.65 -13.69 -11.29
N ASN A 229 0.59 -12.88 -12.36
CA ASN A 229 1.76 -12.21 -12.89
C ASN A 229 2.25 -11.09 -11.95
N VAL A 230 3.56 -11.01 -11.70
CA VAL A 230 4.18 -9.98 -10.85
C VAL A 230 5.39 -9.38 -11.54
N LEU A 231 5.38 -8.06 -11.73
CA LEU A 231 6.58 -7.29 -12.07
C LEU A 231 6.91 -6.33 -10.93
N HIS A 232 8.08 -6.50 -10.33
CA HIS A 232 8.60 -5.59 -9.30
C HIS A 232 9.76 -4.78 -9.89
N LEU A 233 9.63 -3.45 -9.87
CA LEU A 233 10.67 -2.49 -10.26
C LEU A 233 11.20 -1.79 -9.02
N HIS A 234 12.52 -1.79 -8.81
CA HIS A 234 13.15 -1.23 -7.61
C HIS A 234 14.49 -0.57 -7.91
N GLY A 235 14.82 0.49 -7.17
CA GLY A 235 16.07 1.21 -7.30
C GLY A 235 17.11 0.81 -6.25
N GLU A 236 18.38 0.70 -6.63
CA GLU A 236 19.48 0.55 -5.66
C GLU A 236 19.67 1.80 -4.79
N LEU A 237 19.23 2.97 -5.28
CA LEU A 237 19.32 4.25 -4.56
C LEU A 237 18.05 4.58 -3.78
N ASP A 238 17.13 3.63 -3.60
CA ASP A 238 15.93 3.83 -2.79
C ASP A 238 16.29 3.92 -1.30
N ALA A 239 16.21 5.14 -0.75
CA ALA A 239 16.47 5.41 0.66
C ALA A 239 15.21 5.35 1.55
N VAL A 240 14.01 5.21 0.95
CA VAL A 240 12.71 5.15 1.65
C VAL A 240 12.30 3.72 1.90
N VAL A 241 12.37 2.86 0.88
CA VAL A 241 12.20 1.41 0.97
C VAL A 241 13.52 0.77 0.50
N PRO A 242 14.50 0.57 1.38
CA PRO A 242 15.83 0.14 0.97
C PRO A 242 15.81 -1.22 0.27
N LEU A 243 16.57 -1.36 -0.83
CA LEU A 243 16.66 -2.60 -1.60
C LEU A 243 17.02 -3.82 -0.74
N ASP A 244 17.97 -3.64 0.18
CA ASP A 244 18.43 -4.69 1.10
C ASP A 244 17.59 -4.76 2.39
N GLY A 245 16.49 -4.01 2.45
CA GLY A 245 15.62 -3.94 3.62
C GLY A 245 16.26 -3.21 4.80
N GLY A 246 15.72 -3.43 6.00
CA GLY A 246 16.19 -2.82 7.24
C GLY A 246 15.26 -1.73 7.76
N ASP A 247 15.71 -1.01 8.79
CA ASP A 247 14.94 0.09 9.40
C ASP A 247 15.12 1.37 8.58
N ALA A 248 14.02 1.85 8.02
CA ALA A 248 13.97 3.14 7.35
C ALA A 248 12.62 3.80 7.66
N ILE A 249 12.64 5.13 7.83
CA ILE A 249 11.44 5.94 8.17
C ILE A 249 10.61 5.40 9.36
N GLY A 250 11.25 4.64 10.28
CA GLY A 250 10.58 4.02 11.44
C GLY A 250 9.79 2.75 11.11
N ILE A 251 10.03 2.14 9.96
CA ILE A 251 9.44 0.87 9.51
C ILE A 251 10.57 -0.09 9.17
N VAL A 252 10.42 -1.35 9.56
CA VAL A 252 11.36 -2.41 9.20
C VAL A 252 10.88 -3.08 7.92
N PHE A 253 11.61 -2.89 6.84
CA PHE A 253 11.31 -3.50 5.55
C PHE A 253 12.06 -4.81 5.35
N PRO A 254 11.45 -5.84 4.77
CA PRO A 254 12.18 -6.99 4.28
C PRO A 254 13.03 -6.61 3.05
N PRO A 255 14.13 -7.33 2.76
CA PRO A 255 14.82 -7.16 1.50
C PRO A 255 13.88 -7.35 0.31
N THR A 256 14.03 -6.52 -0.73
CA THR A 256 13.18 -6.57 -1.93
C THR A 256 13.19 -7.95 -2.59
N ARG A 257 14.39 -8.59 -2.71
CA ARG A 257 14.50 -9.95 -3.23
C ARG A 257 13.72 -10.96 -2.40
N ALA A 258 13.82 -10.87 -1.06
CA ALA A 258 13.09 -11.74 -0.17
C ALA A 258 11.56 -11.56 -0.30
N SER A 259 11.09 -10.35 -0.58
CA SER A 259 9.66 -10.08 -0.86
C SER A 259 9.19 -10.82 -2.12
N VAL A 260 9.96 -10.71 -3.21
CA VAL A 260 9.66 -11.36 -4.49
C VAL A 260 9.73 -12.88 -4.37
N ASP A 261 10.81 -13.41 -3.78
CA ASP A 261 10.98 -14.86 -3.59
C ASP A 261 9.89 -15.45 -2.71
N ARG A 262 9.52 -14.76 -1.62
CA ARG A 262 8.45 -15.21 -0.72
C ARG A 262 7.09 -15.31 -1.39
N TYR A 263 6.74 -14.33 -2.24
CA TYR A 263 5.52 -14.42 -3.05
C TYR A 263 5.61 -15.58 -4.06
N ALA A 264 6.72 -15.66 -4.79
CA ALA A 264 6.92 -16.70 -5.79
C ALA A 264 6.89 -18.13 -5.20
N ASP A 265 7.49 -18.31 -4.02
CA ASP A 265 7.45 -19.60 -3.28
C ASP A 265 6.02 -19.95 -2.84
N ALA A 266 5.29 -18.95 -2.30
CA ALA A 266 3.89 -19.13 -1.89
C ALA A 266 2.97 -19.43 -3.08
N ALA A 267 3.27 -18.88 -4.26
CA ALA A 267 2.55 -19.11 -5.51
C ALA A 267 2.95 -20.43 -6.22
N GLY A 268 3.92 -21.18 -5.68
CA GLY A 268 4.39 -22.44 -6.25
C GLY A 268 5.21 -22.29 -7.51
N CYS A 269 5.95 -21.17 -7.64
CA CYS A 269 6.81 -20.95 -8.80
C CYS A 269 8.05 -21.85 -8.80
N ASP A 270 8.57 -22.15 -9.98
CA ASP A 270 9.86 -22.81 -10.14
C ASP A 270 10.97 -22.02 -9.46
N PRO A 271 12.02 -22.67 -8.93
CA PRO A 271 13.18 -21.99 -8.41
C PRO A 271 13.75 -20.99 -9.42
N ALA A 272 14.24 -19.83 -8.94
CA ALA A 272 14.88 -18.86 -9.82
C ALA A 272 16.01 -19.55 -10.61
N SER A 273 16.06 -19.34 -11.93
CA SER A 273 17.23 -19.68 -12.73
C SER A 273 18.44 -18.91 -12.18
N ALA A 274 19.67 -19.43 -12.30
CA ALA A 274 20.89 -18.79 -11.76
C ALA A 274 20.92 -17.31 -12.15
N ALA A 275 20.60 -16.46 -11.17
CA ALA A 275 20.16 -15.09 -11.40
C ALA A 275 21.31 -14.18 -11.79
N ALA A 276 21.06 -13.29 -12.73
CA ALA A 276 21.77 -12.02 -12.80
C ALA A 276 21.60 -11.26 -11.47
N THR A 277 22.62 -10.56 -11.00
CA THR A 277 22.59 -9.86 -9.70
C THR A 277 21.43 -8.88 -9.55
N ASN A 278 20.88 -8.37 -10.67
CA ASN A 278 19.90 -7.29 -10.73
C ASN A 278 18.51 -7.73 -11.25
N SER A 279 18.24 -9.02 -11.36
CA SER A 279 16.92 -9.51 -11.78
C SER A 279 16.58 -10.85 -11.14
N ILE A 280 15.28 -11.08 -10.97
CA ILE A 280 14.68 -12.39 -10.72
C ILE A 280 13.69 -12.62 -11.85
N ASP A 281 13.61 -13.86 -12.32
CA ASP A 281 12.60 -14.29 -13.25
C ASP A 281 12.23 -15.75 -12.93
N ARG A 282 10.95 -15.95 -12.52
CA ARG A 282 10.43 -17.24 -12.10
C ARG A 282 9.11 -17.52 -12.80
N THR A 283 8.86 -18.74 -13.17
CA THR A 283 7.61 -19.19 -13.78
C THR A 283 6.76 -19.95 -12.78
N CYS A 284 5.45 -19.76 -12.84
CA CYS A 284 4.47 -20.40 -11.97
C CYS A 284 3.32 -20.92 -12.87
N GLY A 285 3.55 -22.00 -13.58
CA GLY A 285 2.66 -22.42 -14.68
C GLY A 285 2.66 -21.39 -15.81
N ALA A 286 1.52 -20.76 -16.08
CA ALA A 286 1.41 -19.68 -17.06
C ALA A 286 1.81 -18.30 -16.51
N ALA A 287 1.83 -18.13 -15.18
CA ALA A 287 2.18 -16.86 -14.57
C ALA A 287 3.71 -16.66 -14.47
N ARG A 288 4.12 -15.41 -14.41
CA ARG A 288 5.52 -14.98 -14.31
C ARG A 288 5.71 -14.03 -13.13
N VAL A 289 6.76 -14.25 -12.34
CA VAL A 289 7.19 -13.37 -11.25
C VAL A 289 8.58 -12.83 -11.58
N SER A 290 8.67 -11.52 -11.75
CA SER A 290 9.90 -10.85 -12.18
C SER A 290 10.27 -9.70 -11.26
N LEU A 291 11.59 -9.53 -11.00
CA LEU A 291 12.19 -8.36 -10.37
C LEU A 291 13.18 -7.74 -11.34
N VAL A 292 13.14 -6.43 -11.46
CA VAL A 292 14.17 -5.62 -12.13
C VAL A 292 14.68 -4.58 -11.15
N VAL A 293 16.00 -4.58 -10.94
CA VAL A 293 16.70 -3.59 -10.11
C VAL A 293 17.61 -2.76 -11.00
N ASP A 294 17.57 -1.45 -10.82
CA ASP A 294 18.46 -0.53 -11.54
C ASP A 294 19.30 0.31 -10.57
N ALA A 295 20.60 0.42 -10.86
CA ALA A 295 21.56 1.10 -10.02
C ALA A 295 21.37 2.61 -9.91
N THR A 296 20.56 3.20 -10.77
CA THR A 296 20.31 4.65 -10.84
C THR A 296 18.94 5.08 -10.31
N TRP A 297 18.01 4.13 -10.15
CA TRP A 297 16.66 4.45 -9.69
C TRP A 297 16.62 4.75 -8.19
N THR A 298 15.81 5.74 -7.86
CA THR A 298 15.47 6.13 -6.48
C THR A 298 14.09 5.61 -6.10
N HIS A 299 13.52 6.13 -5.00
CA HIS A 299 12.13 5.83 -4.61
C HIS A 299 11.08 6.43 -5.53
N ASP A 300 11.44 7.46 -6.30
CA ASP A 300 10.50 8.15 -7.17
C ASP A 300 10.07 7.28 -8.36
N TRP A 301 8.87 7.56 -8.89
CA TRP A 301 8.40 6.94 -10.13
C TRP A 301 9.34 7.28 -11.29
N GLN A 302 9.84 6.26 -11.97
CA GLN A 302 10.77 6.48 -13.09
C GLN A 302 10.03 6.65 -14.42
N PRO A 303 10.59 7.40 -15.37
CA PRO A 303 9.91 7.78 -16.62
C PRO A 303 9.44 6.59 -17.48
N ASP A 304 10.09 5.43 -17.37
CA ASP A 304 9.80 4.23 -18.19
C ASP A 304 9.00 3.16 -17.45
N TRP A 305 8.66 3.37 -16.16
CA TRP A 305 7.98 2.34 -15.36
C TRP A 305 6.58 2.03 -15.88
N SER A 306 5.80 3.05 -16.23
CA SER A 306 4.45 2.84 -16.78
C SER A 306 4.47 1.99 -18.04
N ARG A 307 5.37 2.28 -18.98
CA ARG A 307 5.54 1.48 -20.19
C ARG A 307 5.98 0.04 -19.86
N ARG A 308 6.93 -0.15 -18.93
CA ARG A 308 7.36 -1.49 -18.51
C ARG A 308 6.23 -2.30 -17.89
N PHE A 309 5.37 -1.69 -17.07
CA PHE A 309 4.22 -2.39 -16.50
C PHE A 309 3.21 -2.76 -17.58
N VAL A 310 2.86 -1.82 -18.47
CA VAL A 310 1.91 -2.09 -19.57
C VAL A 310 2.45 -3.19 -20.49
N ASP A 311 3.70 -3.10 -20.94
CA ASP A 311 4.35 -4.12 -21.79
C ASP A 311 4.33 -5.51 -21.12
N PHE A 312 4.61 -5.55 -19.81
CA PHE A 312 4.57 -6.80 -19.04
C PHE A 312 3.16 -7.39 -18.98
N PHE A 313 2.14 -6.59 -18.66
CA PHE A 313 0.77 -7.07 -18.59
C PHE A 313 0.28 -7.58 -19.94
N VAL A 314 0.47 -6.83 -21.01
CA VAL A 314 0.07 -7.22 -22.37
C VAL A 314 0.74 -8.52 -22.81
N THR A 315 2.01 -8.69 -22.49
CA THR A 315 2.75 -9.91 -22.90
C THR A 315 2.39 -11.14 -22.07
N THR A 316 2.02 -10.96 -20.80
CA THR A 316 1.66 -12.09 -19.91
C THR A 316 0.17 -12.43 -19.92
N SER A 317 -0.72 -11.53 -20.33
CA SER A 317 -2.15 -11.81 -20.48
C SER A 317 -2.47 -12.63 -21.74
N ARG A 318 -1.55 -12.67 -22.71
CA ARG A 318 -1.72 -13.42 -23.99
C ARG A 318 -1.15 -14.83 -23.94
N ALA A 319 -0.52 -15.23 -22.83
CA ALA A 319 0.07 -16.54 -22.65
C ALA A 319 -0.89 -17.50 -21.95
#